data_d082369738d6a4ac948f35cc8dcb080c
#
_entry.id   d082369738d6a4ac948f35cc8dcb080c
#
_cell.length_a   1.000
_cell.length_b   1.000
_cell.length_c   1.000
_cell.angle_alpha   90.00
_cell.angle_beta   90.00
_cell.angle_gamma   90.00
#
_symmetry.space_group_name_H-M   'P 1'
#
loop_
_entity.id
_entity.type
_entity.pdbx_description
1 polymer ?
#
loop_
_entity_poly.entity_id
_entity_poly.type
_entity_poly.pdbx_seq_one_letter_code
_entity_poly.pdbx_strand_id
1 'polypeptide(L)'
;TLVNNEVSKPLFDMAKGETPFEINSRIGYSGDSSSDISLKPLNYEQKDEKVAFSGGEFQLNADRDGKAISLSGEAQSGRIDAVNEYNQKVQLTFNNLKTDGSSTLASFGERVGNQKLSLEKMTISVEGKELALLEGMEISGKSDLVNDGKTINSQLDYSLNSLKVQNQDLGSGKLTLKVGQIDGEAWHQFSQQYNAQTQALLAQPEIANNPELYQEKVTEAFFSALPLMLKGDPVITIAPLSWKNSQGESALNLSLFLKDPATTKEAPQ
;
A
#
# COMPACT_ATOMS: atom_id res chain seq x y z
N THR A 1 -15.46 12.39 -8.71
CA THR A 1 -15.33 12.38 -10.17
C THR A 1 -13.86 12.28 -10.50
N LEU A 2 -13.43 11.20 -11.14
CA LEU A 2 -12.07 11.11 -11.65
C LEU A 2 -11.98 12.13 -12.81
N VAL A 3 -11.17 13.15 -12.62
CA VAL A 3 -10.95 14.16 -13.66
C VAL A 3 -9.79 13.68 -14.51
N ASN A 4 -9.95 13.73 -15.83
CA ASN A 4 -8.84 13.48 -16.75
C ASN A 4 -7.81 14.62 -16.59
N ASN A 5 -6.70 14.29 -15.91
CA ASN A 5 -5.58 15.18 -15.67
C ASN A 5 -4.26 14.47 -16.03
N GLU A 6 -3.14 15.12 -15.88
CA GLU A 6 -1.84 14.55 -16.26
C GLU A 6 -1.51 13.24 -15.52
N VAL A 7 -1.99 13.07 -14.28
CA VAL A 7 -1.77 11.85 -13.48
C VAL A 7 -2.67 10.70 -13.94
N SER A 8 -3.93 10.99 -14.28
CA SER A 8 -4.89 9.99 -14.71
C SER A 8 -4.91 9.75 -16.22
N LYS A 9 -4.29 10.65 -16.99
CA LYS A 9 -4.25 10.59 -18.47
C LYS A 9 -3.77 9.25 -19.02
N PRO A 10 -2.67 8.64 -18.52
CA PRO A 10 -2.24 7.34 -19.03
C PRO A 10 -3.32 6.26 -18.89
N LEU A 11 -4.08 6.28 -17.79
CA LEU A 11 -5.18 5.32 -17.56
C LEU A 11 -6.32 5.54 -18.57
N PHE A 12 -6.70 6.80 -18.83
CA PHE A 12 -7.72 7.11 -19.86
C PHE A 12 -7.23 6.79 -21.28
N ASP A 13 -5.95 7.01 -21.56
CA ASP A 13 -5.35 6.65 -22.85
C ASP A 13 -5.37 5.12 -23.05
N MET A 14 -5.04 4.35 -22.03
CA MET A 14 -5.15 2.88 -22.04
C MET A 14 -6.60 2.41 -22.22
N ALA A 15 -7.56 3.13 -21.66
CA ALA A 15 -8.98 2.87 -21.80
C ALA A 15 -9.57 3.46 -23.11
N LYS A 16 -8.72 3.93 -24.04
CA LYS A 16 -9.13 4.53 -25.33
C LYS A 16 -10.09 5.70 -25.19
N GLY A 17 -9.93 6.50 -24.14
CA GLY A 17 -10.78 7.64 -23.83
C GLY A 17 -12.12 7.30 -23.16
N GLU A 18 -12.40 6.03 -22.91
CA GLU A 18 -13.54 5.60 -22.11
C GLU A 18 -13.24 5.70 -20.60
N THR A 19 -14.28 5.72 -19.79
CA THR A 19 -14.13 5.62 -18.34
C THR A 19 -13.65 4.21 -17.97
N PRO A 20 -12.49 4.04 -17.32
CA PRO A 20 -11.91 2.73 -17.03
C PRO A 20 -12.63 1.97 -15.91
N PHE A 21 -13.62 2.59 -15.27
CA PHE A 21 -14.38 1.98 -14.18
C PHE A 21 -15.84 2.41 -14.23
N GLU A 22 -16.69 1.62 -13.58
CA GLU A 22 -18.11 1.90 -13.35
C GLU A 22 -18.37 1.80 -11.84
N ILE A 23 -19.21 2.71 -11.32
CA ILE A 23 -19.59 2.71 -9.90
C ILE A 23 -21.11 2.73 -9.82
N ASN A 24 -21.69 1.72 -9.18
CA ASN A 24 -23.10 1.59 -8.89
C ASN A 24 -23.32 1.69 -7.37
N SER A 25 -23.91 2.78 -6.92
CA SER A 25 -24.13 3.02 -5.49
C SER A 25 -25.60 2.91 -5.13
N ARG A 26 -25.86 2.30 -3.98
CA ARG A 26 -27.19 2.20 -3.36
C ARG A 26 -27.13 2.84 -1.99
N ILE A 27 -28.14 3.60 -1.65
CA ILE A 27 -28.30 4.20 -0.33
C ILE A 27 -29.55 3.58 0.30
N GLY A 28 -29.39 2.97 1.47
CA GLY A 28 -30.47 2.40 2.25
C GLY A 28 -31.29 3.47 2.97
N TYR A 29 -32.47 3.11 3.45
CA TYR A 29 -33.33 4.00 4.26
C TYR A 29 -32.67 4.44 5.57
N SER A 30 -31.76 3.62 6.12
CA SER A 30 -30.94 3.94 7.29
C SER A 30 -29.86 4.99 7.01
N GLY A 31 -29.59 5.28 5.73
CA GLY A 31 -28.51 6.15 5.27
C GLY A 31 -27.19 5.41 4.98
N ASP A 32 -27.13 4.11 5.22
CA ASP A 32 -25.98 3.29 4.82
C ASP A 32 -25.84 3.25 3.31
N SER A 33 -24.62 3.19 2.84
CA SER A 33 -24.30 3.11 1.40
C SER A 33 -23.53 1.85 1.06
N SER A 34 -23.84 1.29 -0.11
CA SER A 34 -23.09 0.20 -0.72
C SER A 34 -22.76 0.57 -2.15
N SER A 35 -21.50 0.49 -2.55
CA SER A 35 -21.02 0.83 -3.87
C SER A 35 -20.31 -0.37 -4.49
N ASP A 36 -20.79 -0.84 -5.61
CA ASP A 36 -20.13 -1.82 -6.45
C ASP A 36 -19.26 -1.06 -7.47
N ILE A 37 -17.98 -1.34 -7.48
CA ILE A 37 -16.98 -0.68 -8.34
C ILE A 37 -16.41 -1.74 -9.27
N SER A 38 -16.71 -1.62 -10.56
CA SER A 38 -16.19 -2.51 -11.60
C SER A 38 -15.08 -1.81 -12.36
N LEU A 39 -13.87 -2.35 -12.30
CA LEU A 39 -12.78 -1.97 -13.18
C LEU A 39 -12.91 -2.73 -14.49
N LYS A 40 -12.97 -2.02 -15.61
CA LYS A 40 -13.11 -2.65 -16.93
C LYS A 40 -11.81 -3.37 -17.35
N PRO A 41 -11.91 -4.49 -18.08
CA PRO A 41 -10.76 -5.08 -18.72
C PRO A 41 -10.06 -4.06 -19.63
N LEU A 42 -8.72 -4.06 -19.58
CA LEU A 42 -7.89 -3.19 -20.41
C LEU A 42 -7.00 -4.05 -21.31
N ASN A 43 -6.95 -3.66 -22.59
CA ASN A 43 -5.98 -4.17 -23.55
C ASN A 43 -5.39 -2.98 -24.29
N TYR A 44 -4.16 -2.66 -23.97
CA TYR A 44 -3.42 -1.55 -24.53
C TYR A 44 -2.15 -2.06 -25.18
N GLU A 45 -1.85 -1.55 -26.36
CA GLU A 45 -0.65 -1.90 -27.10
C GLU A 45 -0.13 -0.66 -27.82
N GLN A 46 1.11 -0.29 -27.54
CA GLN A 46 1.80 0.81 -28.20
C GLN A 46 3.28 0.46 -28.37
N LYS A 47 3.77 0.42 -29.62
CA LYS A 47 5.17 0.08 -29.94
C LYS A 47 5.66 -1.17 -29.19
N ASP A 48 6.49 -0.96 -28.17
CA ASP A 48 7.17 -1.99 -27.38
C ASP A 48 6.50 -2.24 -26.02
N GLU A 49 5.34 -1.62 -25.76
CA GLU A 49 4.58 -1.79 -24.55
C GLU A 49 3.22 -2.44 -24.81
N LYS A 50 2.86 -3.41 -23.99
CA LYS A 50 1.56 -4.04 -23.99
C LYS A 50 1.09 -4.25 -22.57
N VAL A 51 -0.16 -3.84 -22.31
CA VAL A 51 -0.83 -4.03 -21.02
C VAL A 51 -2.12 -4.80 -21.25
N ALA A 52 -2.29 -5.91 -20.56
CA ALA A 52 -3.52 -6.66 -20.49
C ALA A 52 -3.96 -6.79 -19.03
N PHE A 53 -5.18 -6.38 -18.73
CA PHE A 53 -5.75 -6.45 -17.40
C PHE A 53 -7.15 -7.06 -17.49
N SER A 54 -7.45 -8.03 -16.63
CA SER A 54 -8.74 -8.75 -16.62
C SER A 54 -9.92 -7.90 -16.17
N GLY A 55 -9.65 -6.72 -15.63
CA GLY A 55 -10.61 -5.99 -14.83
C GLY A 55 -10.63 -6.48 -13.38
N GLY A 56 -11.51 -5.89 -12.59
CA GLY A 56 -11.66 -6.24 -11.18
C GLY A 56 -12.97 -5.76 -10.62
N GLU A 57 -13.42 -6.41 -9.56
CA GLU A 57 -14.66 -6.08 -8.88
C GLU A 57 -14.36 -5.74 -7.42
N PHE A 58 -14.89 -4.60 -6.97
CA PHE A 58 -14.70 -4.10 -5.62
C PHE A 58 -16.05 -3.68 -5.04
N GLN A 59 -16.20 -3.87 -3.74
CA GLN A 59 -17.36 -3.43 -3.00
C GLN A 59 -16.92 -2.55 -1.83
N LEU A 60 -17.49 -1.36 -1.77
CA LEU A 60 -17.30 -0.41 -0.69
C LEU A 60 -18.62 -0.21 0.04
N ASN A 61 -18.62 -0.44 1.36
CA ASN A 61 -19.77 -0.18 2.20
C ASN A 61 -19.40 0.90 3.21
N ALA A 62 -20.34 1.77 3.52
CA ALA A 62 -20.19 2.79 4.53
C ALA A 62 -21.47 2.92 5.34
N ASP A 63 -21.34 3.20 6.64
CA ASP A 63 -22.46 3.59 7.47
C ASP A 63 -22.96 5.01 7.09
N ARG A 64 -24.08 5.41 7.69
CA ARG A 64 -24.75 6.69 7.40
C ARG A 64 -23.82 7.90 7.48
N ASP A 65 -22.95 7.91 8.49
CA ASP A 65 -22.05 9.04 8.78
C ASP A 65 -20.68 8.87 8.13
N GLY A 66 -20.45 7.76 7.41
CA GLY A 66 -19.14 7.42 6.82
C GLY A 66 -18.07 7.12 7.90
N LYS A 67 -18.48 6.87 9.14
CA LYS A 67 -17.55 6.55 10.23
C LYS A 67 -17.01 5.14 10.12
N ALA A 68 -17.87 4.18 9.82
CA ALA A 68 -17.46 2.80 9.55
C ALA A 68 -17.50 2.56 8.04
N ILE A 69 -16.40 2.04 7.49
CA ILE A 69 -16.32 1.63 6.08
C ILE A 69 -15.69 0.24 5.98
N SER A 70 -16.12 -0.50 4.97
CA SER A 70 -15.47 -1.75 4.59
C SER A 70 -15.23 -1.78 3.09
N LEU A 71 -14.13 -2.39 2.69
CA LEU A 71 -13.73 -2.60 1.30
C LEU A 71 -13.39 -4.06 1.10
N SER A 72 -13.91 -4.67 0.05
CA SER A 72 -13.47 -5.96 -0.45
C SER A 72 -13.36 -5.92 -1.95
N GLY A 73 -12.52 -6.76 -2.54
CA GLY A 73 -12.42 -6.81 -3.99
C GLY A 73 -11.39 -7.78 -4.49
N GLU A 74 -11.43 -8.01 -5.78
CA GLU A 74 -10.52 -8.90 -6.46
C GLU A 74 -10.27 -8.49 -7.90
N ALA A 75 -9.09 -8.85 -8.42
CA ALA A 75 -8.72 -8.80 -9.83
C ALA A 75 -8.00 -10.10 -10.19
N GLN A 76 -8.44 -10.74 -11.29
CA GLN A 76 -7.95 -12.09 -11.60
C GLN A 76 -6.55 -12.10 -12.17
N SER A 77 -6.23 -11.19 -13.09
CA SER A 77 -4.93 -11.19 -13.75
C SER A 77 -4.55 -9.85 -14.35
N GLY A 78 -3.25 -9.66 -14.48
CA GLY A 78 -2.67 -8.57 -15.24
C GLY A 78 -1.34 -8.99 -15.86
N ARG A 79 -1.01 -8.37 -16.99
CA ARG A 79 0.22 -8.60 -17.72
C ARG A 79 0.72 -7.28 -18.29
N ILE A 80 2.00 -7.05 -18.12
CA ILE A 80 2.73 -5.94 -18.72
C ILE A 80 3.89 -6.52 -19.52
N ASP A 81 3.95 -6.19 -20.81
CA ASP A 81 5.10 -6.44 -21.68
C ASP A 81 5.76 -5.10 -21.97
N ALA A 82 7.07 -5.04 -21.80
CA ALA A 82 7.87 -3.85 -22.06
C ALA A 82 9.26 -4.23 -22.57
N VAL A 83 10.02 -3.26 -23.02
CA VAL A 83 11.43 -3.42 -23.38
C VAL A 83 12.28 -2.63 -22.40
N ASN A 84 13.29 -3.26 -21.80
CA ASN A 84 14.19 -2.62 -20.88
C ASN A 84 15.28 -1.78 -21.60
N GLU A 85 16.12 -1.10 -20.84
CA GLU A 85 17.24 -0.29 -21.36
C GLU A 85 18.26 -1.08 -22.17
N TYR A 86 18.32 -2.42 -22.01
CA TYR A 86 19.17 -3.34 -22.78
C TYR A 86 18.48 -3.91 -24.03
N ASN A 87 17.33 -3.32 -24.41
CA ASN A 87 16.50 -3.80 -25.52
C ASN A 87 16.02 -5.26 -25.37
N GLN A 88 15.86 -5.73 -24.15
CA GLN A 88 15.34 -7.06 -23.85
C GLN A 88 13.85 -6.97 -23.54
N LYS A 89 13.09 -7.95 -24.02
CA LYS A 89 11.65 -8.08 -23.74
C LYS A 89 11.46 -8.54 -22.28
N VAL A 90 10.79 -7.71 -21.49
CA VAL A 90 10.43 -8.00 -20.10
C VAL A 90 8.94 -8.17 -20.02
N GLN A 91 8.50 -9.22 -19.32
CA GLN A 91 7.10 -9.49 -19.04
C GLN A 91 6.90 -9.62 -17.54
N LEU A 92 5.92 -8.90 -17.02
CA LEU A 92 5.45 -9.00 -15.64
C LEU A 92 4.00 -9.47 -15.68
N THR A 93 3.68 -10.53 -14.90
CA THR A 93 2.31 -11.03 -14.74
C THR A 93 1.94 -11.10 -13.29
N PHE A 94 0.66 -10.91 -12.98
CA PHE A 94 0.10 -11.23 -11.67
C PHE A 94 -1.20 -12.03 -11.81
N ASN A 95 -1.50 -12.86 -10.83
CA ASN A 95 -2.71 -13.64 -10.76
C ASN A 95 -3.35 -13.54 -9.36
N ASN A 96 -4.67 -13.41 -9.35
CA ASN A 96 -5.50 -13.46 -8.15
C ASN A 96 -5.08 -12.47 -7.06
N LEU A 97 -5.24 -11.18 -7.38
CA LEU A 97 -5.15 -10.10 -6.42
C LEU A 97 -6.47 -10.01 -5.66
N LYS A 98 -6.41 -10.04 -4.32
CA LYS A 98 -7.58 -9.86 -3.45
C LYS A 98 -7.28 -8.85 -2.35
N THR A 99 -8.27 -8.07 -1.99
CA THR A 99 -8.20 -7.15 -0.85
C THR A 99 -9.47 -7.20 -0.05
N ASP A 100 -9.34 -7.08 1.26
CA ASP A 100 -10.45 -6.86 2.18
C ASP A 100 -9.99 -6.05 3.38
N GLY A 101 -10.91 -5.34 3.99
CA GLY A 101 -10.62 -4.56 5.17
C GLY A 101 -11.83 -3.78 5.67
N SER A 102 -11.70 -3.32 6.89
CA SER A 102 -12.68 -2.44 7.51
C SER A 102 -12.00 -1.43 8.41
N SER A 103 -12.58 -0.25 8.53
CA SER A 103 -12.05 0.79 9.39
C SER A 103 -13.15 1.63 9.98
N THR A 104 -12.85 2.23 11.13
CA THR A 104 -13.70 3.21 11.81
C THR A 104 -12.93 4.51 11.98
N LEU A 105 -13.64 5.63 11.94
CA LEU A 105 -13.06 6.95 12.17
C LEU A 105 -12.91 7.17 13.69
N ALA A 106 -11.67 7.37 14.12
CA ALA A 106 -11.35 7.72 15.50
C ALA A 106 -11.69 9.20 15.79
N SER A 107 -11.76 9.56 17.08
CA SER A 107 -12.12 10.91 17.53
C SER A 107 -11.15 12.00 17.10
N PHE A 108 -9.89 11.65 16.86
CA PHE A 108 -8.85 12.55 16.36
C PHE A 108 -8.82 12.67 14.81
N GLY A 109 -9.81 12.09 14.09
CA GLY A 109 -9.99 12.31 12.65
C GLY A 109 -9.28 11.32 11.73
N GLU A 110 -8.58 10.32 12.27
CA GLU A 110 -7.92 9.27 11.49
C GLU A 110 -8.66 7.94 11.59
N ARG A 111 -8.46 7.07 10.59
CA ARG A 111 -9.10 5.76 10.56
C ARG A 111 -8.22 4.69 11.18
N VAL A 112 -8.86 3.82 11.95
CA VAL A 112 -8.26 2.62 12.53
C VAL A 112 -9.07 1.40 12.10
N GLY A 113 -8.42 0.24 12.01
CA GLY A 113 -9.07 -1.00 11.58
C GLY A 113 -8.07 -1.98 11.00
N ASN A 114 -8.52 -2.76 10.04
CA ASN A 114 -7.70 -3.78 9.40
C ASN A 114 -7.79 -3.69 7.87
N GLN A 115 -6.72 -4.10 7.22
CA GLN A 115 -6.63 -4.21 5.76
C GLN A 115 -5.76 -5.40 5.41
N LYS A 116 -6.20 -6.18 4.43
CA LYS A 116 -5.45 -7.30 3.88
C LYS A 116 -5.38 -7.19 2.36
N LEU A 117 -4.21 -7.43 1.81
CA LEU A 117 -3.95 -7.54 0.39
C LEU A 117 -3.22 -8.87 0.16
N SER A 118 -3.71 -9.68 -0.75
CA SER A 118 -3.07 -10.93 -1.13
C SER A 118 -2.90 -11.04 -2.64
N LEU A 119 -1.80 -11.63 -3.06
CA LEU A 119 -1.48 -11.90 -4.44
C LEU A 119 -1.00 -13.35 -4.54
N GLU A 120 -1.73 -14.19 -5.28
CA GLU A 120 -1.42 -15.61 -5.37
C GLU A 120 -0.09 -15.85 -6.09
N LYS A 121 0.11 -15.16 -7.21
CA LYS A 121 1.27 -15.39 -8.06
C LYS A 121 1.71 -14.13 -8.78
N MET A 122 3.02 -13.93 -8.88
CA MET A 122 3.64 -12.91 -9.69
C MET A 122 4.83 -13.50 -10.43
N THR A 123 4.95 -13.25 -11.73
CA THR A 123 6.09 -13.70 -12.53
C THR A 123 6.79 -12.54 -13.22
N ILE A 124 8.10 -12.63 -13.30
CA ILE A 124 8.94 -11.73 -14.10
C ILE A 124 9.70 -12.61 -15.08
N SER A 125 9.55 -12.34 -16.37
CA SER A 125 10.24 -13.05 -17.44
C SER A 125 11.06 -12.06 -18.28
N VAL A 126 12.22 -12.50 -18.73
CA VAL A 126 13.11 -11.74 -19.62
C VAL A 126 13.42 -12.62 -20.82
N GLU A 127 13.20 -12.10 -22.04
CA GLU A 127 13.36 -12.83 -23.29
C GLU A 127 12.62 -14.19 -23.29
N GLY A 128 11.40 -14.20 -22.73
CA GLY A 128 10.55 -15.40 -22.64
C GLY A 128 11.00 -16.44 -21.61
N LYS A 129 12.07 -16.17 -20.83
CA LYS A 129 12.52 -17.04 -19.74
C LYS A 129 12.07 -16.48 -18.41
N GLU A 130 11.47 -17.30 -17.57
CA GLU A 130 11.11 -16.90 -16.21
C GLU A 130 12.38 -16.58 -15.42
N LEU A 131 12.49 -15.33 -14.99
CA LEU A 131 13.58 -14.86 -14.14
C LEU A 131 13.21 -15.01 -12.66
N ALA A 132 12.00 -14.61 -12.29
CA ALA A 132 11.53 -14.69 -10.92
C ALA A 132 10.05 -15.13 -10.86
N LEU A 133 9.75 -15.92 -9.86
CA LEU A 133 8.41 -16.38 -9.51
C LEU A 133 8.19 -16.16 -8.01
N LEU A 134 7.18 -15.37 -7.67
CA LEU A 134 6.73 -15.13 -6.30
C LEU A 134 5.34 -15.74 -6.12
N GLU A 135 5.15 -16.50 -5.05
CA GLU A 135 3.88 -17.15 -4.76
C GLU A 135 3.44 -16.90 -3.32
N GLY A 136 2.14 -16.67 -3.15
CA GLY A 136 1.53 -16.49 -1.84
C GLY A 136 2.04 -15.24 -1.12
N MET A 137 1.99 -14.09 -1.79
CA MET A 137 2.29 -12.79 -1.17
C MET A 137 1.07 -12.31 -0.40
N GLU A 138 1.28 -11.89 0.85
CA GLU A 138 0.25 -11.31 1.68
C GLU A 138 0.81 -10.11 2.45
N ILE A 139 0.03 -9.04 2.49
CA ILE A 139 0.28 -7.86 3.31
C ILE A 139 -0.98 -7.63 4.12
N SER A 140 -0.87 -7.55 5.44
CA SER A 140 -1.98 -7.17 6.29
C SER A 140 -1.57 -6.10 7.29
N GLY A 141 -2.48 -5.16 7.51
CA GLY A 141 -2.34 -4.09 8.48
C GLY A 141 -3.47 -4.14 9.49
N LYS A 142 -3.18 -3.87 10.73
CA LYS A 142 -4.14 -3.76 11.81
C LYS A 142 -3.79 -2.59 12.70
N SER A 143 -4.80 -1.80 13.07
CA SER A 143 -4.66 -0.70 14.04
C SER A 143 -5.78 -0.79 15.07
N ASP A 144 -5.42 -0.74 16.33
CA ASP A 144 -6.36 -0.77 17.44
C ASP A 144 -6.20 0.48 18.30
N LEU A 145 -7.32 1.00 18.80
CA LEU A 145 -7.33 2.10 19.77
C LEU A 145 -7.13 1.54 21.18
N VAL A 146 -6.26 2.20 21.95
CA VAL A 146 -6.01 1.92 23.36
C VAL A 146 -6.06 3.23 24.15
N ASN A 147 -5.98 3.18 25.48
CA ASN A 147 -6.01 4.34 26.37
C ASN A 147 -7.21 5.26 26.09
N ASP A 148 -8.42 4.71 26.20
CA ASP A 148 -9.69 5.41 25.94
C ASP A 148 -9.76 6.05 24.54
N GLY A 149 -9.17 5.40 23.55
CA GLY A 149 -9.20 5.85 22.15
C GLY A 149 -8.21 6.95 21.80
N LYS A 150 -7.26 7.29 22.67
CA LYS A 150 -6.26 8.36 22.45
C LYS A 150 -4.99 7.87 21.81
N THR A 151 -4.70 6.60 21.93
CA THR A 151 -3.45 5.98 21.46
C THR A 151 -3.74 4.87 20.48
N ILE A 152 -2.89 4.70 19.50
CA ILE A 152 -2.97 3.66 18.47
C ILE A 152 -1.85 2.65 18.68
N ASN A 153 -2.18 1.36 18.59
CA ASN A 153 -1.25 0.28 18.35
C ASN A 153 -1.47 -0.24 16.93
N SER A 154 -0.41 -0.31 16.14
CA SER A 154 -0.46 -0.79 14.76
C SER A 154 0.45 -1.99 14.55
N GLN A 155 0.04 -2.89 13.67
CA GLN A 155 0.83 -4.02 13.22
C GLN A 155 0.73 -4.15 11.71
N LEU A 156 1.87 -4.41 11.06
CA LEU A 156 1.99 -4.76 9.65
C LEU A 156 2.65 -6.13 9.56
N ASP A 157 2.01 -7.01 8.81
CA ASP A 157 2.51 -8.35 8.52
C ASP A 157 2.73 -8.48 7.01
N TYR A 158 3.90 -8.93 6.63
CA TYR A 158 4.25 -9.29 5.26
C TYR A 158 4.64 -10.76 5.24
N SER A 159 4.14 -11.50 4.27
CA SER A 159 4.55 -12.87 4.04
C SER A 159 4.70 -13.18 2.56
N LEU A 160 5.62 -14.08 2.27
CA LEU A 160 5.87 -14.63 0.95
C LEU A 160 6.09 -16.13 1.12
N ASN A 161 5.24 -16.95 0.49
CA ASN A 161 5.31 -18.39 0.65
C ASN A 161 6.44 -19.03 -0.16
N SER A 162 6.76 -18.46 -1.33
CA SER A 162 7.83 -18.98 -2.18
C SER A 162 8.42 -17.88 -3.05
N LEU A 163 9.73 -17.84 -3.11
CA LEU A 163 10.51 -17.07 -4.09
C LEU A 163 11.40 -18.02 -4.87
N LYS A 164 11.22 -18.07 -6.17
CA LYS A 164 12.13 -18.77 -7.10
C LYS A 164 12.79 -17.77 -8.02
N VAL A 165 14.09 -17.90 -8.21
CA VAL A 165 14.86 -17.08 -9.15
C VAL A 165 15.64 -18.05 -10.04
N GLN A 166 15.47 -17.93 -11.37
CA GLN A 166 16.06 -18.83 -12.36
C GLN A 166 15.84 -20.32 -12.01
N ASN A 167 14.63 -20.66 -11.62
CA ASN A 167 14.21 -22.01 -11.16
C ASN A 167 14.86 -22.49 -9.84
N GLN A 168 15.66 -21.66 -9.16
CA GLN A 168 16.19 -21.99 -7.83
C GLN A 168 15.20 -21.52 -6.76
N ASP A 169 14.81 -22.42 -5.89
CA ASP A 169 13.98 -22.08 -4.74
C ASP A 169 14.83 -21.38 -3.68
N LEU A 170 14.54 -20.11 -3.47
CA LEU A 170 15.20 -19.27 -2.46
C LEU A 170 14.48 -19.29 -1.11
N GLY A 171 13.27 -19.88 -1.06
CA GLY A 171 12.53 -20.05 0.18
C GLY A 171 11.37 -19.10 0.38
N SER A 172 11.02 -18.88 1.63
CA SER A 172 9.88 -18.09 2.11
C SER A 172 10.31 -17.04 3.12
N GLY A 173 9.54 -15.97 3.22
CA GLY A 173 9.86 -14.85 4.12
C GLY A 173 8.65 -14.37 4.91
N LYS A 174 8.92 -13.82 6.09
CA LYS A 174 7.93 -13.16 6.95
C LYS A 174 8.54 -11.92 7.60
N LEU A 175 7.74 -10.88 7.71
CA LEU A 175 8.05 -9.69 8.48
C LEU A 175 6.81 -9.27 9.27
N THR A 176 6.94 -9.17 10.58
CA THR A 176 5.96 -8.51 11.44
C THR A 176 6.59 -7.24 12.01
N LEU A 177 5.98 -6.11 11.71
CA LEU A 177 6.33 -4.80 12.24
C LEU A 177 5.20 -4.30 13.14
N LYS A 178 5.52 -3.99 14.39
CA LYS A 178 4.57 -3.40 15.34
C LYS A 178 5.03 -2.00 15.71
N VAL A 179 4.09 -1.07 15.77
CA VAL A 179 4.33 0.27 16.30
C VAL A 179 3.29 0.52 17.38
N GLY A 180 3.75 0.59 18.61
CA GLY A 180 2.91 0.82 19.80
C GLY A 180 3.04 2.23 20.33
N GLN A 181 2.06 2.66 21.11
CA GLN A 181 2.02 3.94 21.80
C GLN A 181 2.05 5.16 20.88
N ILE A 182 1.41 5.07 19.71
CA ILE A 182 1.28 6.20 18.80
C ILE A 182 0.22 7.14 19.37
N ASP A 183 0.59 8.38 19.67
CA ASP A 183 -0.38 9.42 20.05
C ASP A 183 -1.30 9.74 18.86
N GLY A 184 -2.63 9.64 19.03
CA GLY A 184 -3.60 9.78 17.95
C GLY A 184 -3.63 11.19 17.34
N GLU A 185 -3.54 12.23 18.17
CA GLU A 185 -3.47 13.61 17.70
C GLU A 185 -2.18 13.90 16.92
N ALA A 186 -1.05 13.38 17.40
CA ALA A 186 0.22 13.50 16.71
C ALA A 186 0.22 12.75 15.37
N TRP A 187 -0.42 11.59 15.32
CA TRP A 187 -0.64 10.86 14.07
C TRP A 187 -1.47 11.67 13.07
N HIS A 188 -2.55 12.29 13.53
CA HIS A 188 -3.39 13.14 12.70
C HIS A 188 -2.60 14.34 12.13
N GLN A 189 -1.82 15.02 12.96
CA GLN A 189 -0.97 16.15 12.53
C GLN A 189 0.09 15.69 11.50
N PHE A 190 0.74 14.55 11.75
CA PHE A 190 1.68 13.94 10.82
C PHE A 190 1.01 13.65 9.47
N SER A 191 -0.14 12.97 9.49
CA SER A 191 -0.91 12.60 8.31
C SER A 191 -1.30 13.83 7.48
N GLN A 192 -1.81 14.87 8.13
CA GLN A 192 -2.16 16.13 7.46
C GLN A 192 -0.94 16.80 6.81
N GLN A 193 0.16 16.94 7.54
CA GLN A 193 1.38 17.59 7.04
C GLN A 193 1.98 16.78 5.87
N TYR A 194 2.12 15.48 6.04
CA TYR A 194 2.68 14.60 5.01
C TYR A 194 1.83 14.61 3.73
N ASN A 195 0.50 14.48 3.86
CA ASN A 195 -0.41 14.49 2.73
C ASN A 195 -0.41 15.83 2.00
N ALA A 196 -0.40 16.95 2.73
CA ALA A 196 -0.32 18.28 2.13
C ALA A 196 0.99 18.48 1.34
N GLN A 197 2.12 18.04 1.89
CA GLN A 197 3.41 18.11 1.21
C GLN A 197 3.48 17.23 -0.03
N THR A 198 3.02 15.98 0.04
CA THR A 198 3.03 15.07 -1.11
C THR A 198 2.09 15.51 -2.21
N GLN A 199 0.91 16.05 -1.88
CA GLN A 199 0.01 16.64 -2.88
C GLN A 199 0.62 17.86 -3.56
N ALA A 200 1.33 18.72 -2.81
CA ALA A 200 2.02 19.88 -3.37
C ALA A 200 3.14 19.44 -4.35
N LEU A 201 3.82 18.31 -4.09
CA LEU A 201 4.82 17.74 -5.01
C LEU A 201 4.18 17.25 -6.31
N LEU A 202 3.02 16.60 -6.24
CA LEU A 202 2.29 16.14 -7.43
C LEU A 202 1.74 17.30 -8.29
N ALA A 203 1.55 18.47 -7.70
CA ALA A 203 1.14 19.67 -8.42
C ALA A 203 2.28 20.35 -9.20
N GLN A 204 3.52 19.90 -9.04
CA GLN A 204 4.71 20.41 -9.72
C GLN A 204 5.13 19.44 -10.84
N PRO A 205 4.90 19.79 -12.13
CA PRO A 205 5.15 18.89 -13.25
C PRO A 205 6.61 18.39 -13.34
N GLU A 206 7.56 19.22 -12.99
CA GLU A 206 8.99 18.89 -12.97
C GLU A 206 9.34 17.81 -11.96
N ILE A 207 8.57 17.69 -10.86
CA ILE A 207 8.72 16.66 -9.84
C ILE A 207 7.87 15.44 -10.20
N ALA A 208 6.59 15.67 -10.53
CA ALA A 208 5.65 14.60 -10.82
C ALA A 208 6.09 13.71 -12.01
N ASN A 209 6.76 14.29 -13.00
CA ASN A 209 7.27 13.59 -14.18
C ASN A 209 8.69 13.00 -14.02
N ASN A 210 9.31 13.18 -12.84
CA ASN A 210 10.62 12.62 -12.50
C ASN A 210 10.50 11.69 -11.30
N PRO A 211 10.42 10.35 -11.50
CA PRO A 211 10.20 9.39 -10.42
C PRO A 211 11.27 9.44 -9.33
N GLU A 212 12.54 9.63 -9.69
CA GLU A 212 13.64 9.69 -8.72
C GLU A 212 13.54 10.93 -7.85
N LEU A 213 13.32 12.10 -8.46
CA LEU A 213 13.15 13.36 -7.74
C LEU A 213 11.90 13.35 -6.87
N TYR A 214 10.80 12.77 -7.37
CA TYR A 214 9.57 12.60 -6.59
C TYR A 214 9.81 11.75 -5.34
N GLN A 215 10.48 10.61 -5.49
CA GLN A 215 10.81 9.73 -4.38
C GLN A 215 11.72 10.42 -3.34
N GLU A 216 12.73 11.16 -3.79
CA GLU A 216 13.59 11.95 -2.90
C GLU A 216 12.77 12.96 -2.10
N LYS A 217 11.91 13.74 -2.75
CA LYS A 217 11.08 14.77 -2.12
C LYS A 217 10.03 14.19 -1.17
N VAL A 218 9.42 13.06 -1.50
CA VAL A 218 8.51 12.33 -0.61
C VAL A 218 9.24 11.84 0.64
N THR A 219 10.46 11.35 0.48
CA THR A 219 11.30 10.93 1.60
C THR A 219 11.67 12.11 2.51
N GLU A 220 12.05 13.25 1.94
CA GLU A 220 12.28 14.49 2.70
C GLU A 220 11.02 14.92 3.47
N ALA A 221 9.84 14.87 2.83
CA ALA A 221 8.56 15.21 3.47
C ALA A 221 8.25 14.29 4.65
N PHE A 222 8.50 12.99 4.49
CA PHE A 222 8.34 12.01 5.57
C PHE A 222 9.25 12.35 6.76
N PHE A 223 10.55 12.53 6.53
CA PHE A 223 11.50 12.82 7.61
C PHE A 223 11.25 14.18 8.27
N SER A 224 10.75 15.17 7.53
CA SER A 224 10.39 16.48 8.11
C SER A 224 9.20 16.40 9.06
N ALA A 225 8.24 15.51 8.79
CA ALA A 225 7.07 15.30 9.63
C ALA A 225 7.30 14.27 10.76
N LEU A 226 8.33 13.43 10.64
CA LEU A 226 8.63 12.35 11.58
C LEU A 226 8.72 12.77 13.07
N PRO A 227 9.28 13.94 13.43
CA PRO A 227 9.32 14.38 14.83
C PRO A 227 7.95 14.43 15.50
N LEU A 228 6.87 14.71 14.76
CA LEU A 228 5.50 14.65 15.30
C LEU A 228 5.14 13.28 15.85
N MET A 229 5.66 12.21 15.23
CA MET A 229 5.40 10.83 15.63
C MET A 229 6.11 10.40 16.92
N LEU A 230 7.10 11.17 17.39
CA LEU A 230 7.84 10.85 18.60
C LEU A 230 7.05 11.15 19.88
N LYS A 231 5.98 11.94 19.78
CA LYS A 231 5.09 12.21 20.90
C LYS A 231 4.45 10.90 21.38
N GLY A 232 4.49 10.67 22.69
CA GLY A 232 3.96 9.45 23.31
C GLY A 232 4.99 8.32 23.45
N ASP A 233 6.25 8.59 23.09
CA ASP A 233 7.35 7.61 23.19
C ASP A 233 7.04 6.29 22.46
N PRO A 234 6.82 6.29 21.13
CA PRO A 234 6.41 5.11 20.40
C PRO A 234 7.47 3.99 20.45
N VAL A 235 6.99 2.76 20.42
CA VAL A 235 7.83 1.56 20.41
C VAL A 235 7.69 0.87 19.07
N ILE A 236 8.79 0.70 18.35
CA ILE A 236 8.85 -0.04 17.09
C ILE A 236 9.43 -1.42 17.37
N THR A 237 8.70 -2.48 16.99
CA THR A 237 9.14 -3.86 17.17
C THR A 237 9.09 -4.59 15.84
N ILE A 238 10.20 -5.19 15.45
CA ILE A 238 10.29 -6.18 14.37
C ILE A 238 10.35 -7.55 15.05
N ALA A 239 9.32 -8.39 14.85
CA ALA A 239 9.27 -9.69 15.50
C ALA A 239 8.28 -10.64 14.78
N PRO A 240 8.77 -11.51 13.87
CA PRO A 240 10.13 -11.57 13.34
C PRO A 240 10.32 -10.82 12.01
N LEU A 241 11.57 -10.61 11.60
CA LEU A 241 11.99 -10.64 10.20
C LEU A 241 12.65 -12.00 9.98
N SER A 242 12.03 -12.90 9.23
CA SER A 242 12.56 -14.24 9.03
C SER A 242 12.60 -14.63 7.55
N TRP A 243 13.57 -15.47 7.24
CA TRP A 243 13.72 -16.12 5.94
C TRP A 243 14.06 -17.58 6.13
N LYS A 244 13.31 -18.44 5.45
CA LYS A 244 13.45 -19.91 5.51
C LYS A 244 13.69 -20.48 4.11
N ASN A 245 14.71 -21.31 3.99
CA ASN A 245 15.03 -22.06 2.78
C ASN A 245 15.43 -23.51 3.11
N SER A 246 15.95 -24.25 2.12
CA SER A 246 16.39 -25.63 2.30
C SER A 246 17.56 -25.80 3.26
N GLN A 247 18.30 -24.73 3.57
CA GLN A 247 19.45 -24.76 4.47
C GLN A 247 19.08 -24.42 5.92
N GLY A 248 17.89 -23.88 6.15
CA GLY A 248 17.42 -23.51 7.48
C GLY A 248 16.60 -22.22 7.51
N GLU A 249 16.41 -21.72 8.72
CA GLU A 249 15.67 -20.47 8.96
C GLU A 249 16.57 -19.49 9.72
N SER A 250 16.57 -18.25 9.23
CA SER A 250 17.19 -17.11 9.90
C SER A 250 16.09 -16.16 10.37
N ALA A 251 16.17 -15.69 11.60
CA ALA A 251 15.20 -14.74 12.15
C ALA A 251 15.92 -13.63 12.92
N LEU A 252 15.41 -12.40 12.75
CA LEU A 252 15.80 -11.22 13.49
C LEU A 252 14.61 -10.70 14.28
N ASN A 253 14.82 -10.40 15.56
CA ASN A 253 13.87 -9.68 16.39
C ASN A 253 14.57 -8.43 16.94
N LEU A 254 13.90 -7.28 16.85
CA LEU A 254 14.44 -5.99 17.24
C LEU A 254 13.33 -5.14 17.86
N SER A 255 13.64 -4.44 18.93
CA SER A 255 12.74 -3.41 19.50
C SER A 255 13.49 -2.10 19.66
N LEU A 256 12.89 -1.02 19.18
CA LEU A 256 13.38 0.35 19.29
C LEU A 256 12.40 1.17 20.12
N PHE A 257 12.93 1.76 21.20
CA PHE A 257 12.17 2.63 22.08
C PHE A 257 12.52 4.07 21.73
N LEU A 258 11.61 4.75 21.07
CA LEU A 258 11.81 6.14 20.68
C LEU A 258 11.41 7.06 21.83
N LYS A 259 12.07 8.22 21.92
CA LYS A 259 11.81 9.21 22.95
C LYS A 259 11.44 10.54 22.33
N ASP A 260 10.43 11.18 22.89
CA ASP A 260 10.07 12.55 22.52
C ASP A 260 11.18 13.49 23.05
N PRO A 261 11.86 14.23 22.15
CA PRO A 261 12.89 15.19 22.57
C PRO A 261 12.36 16.27 23.52
N ALA A 262 11.06 16.61 23.40
CA ALA A 262 10.43 17.62 24.26
C ALA A 262 10.28 17.16 25.73
N THR A 263 10.28 15.84 25.96
CA THR A 263 10.17 15.26 27.29
C THR A 263 11.52 14.88 27.92
N THR A 264 12.58 14.85 27.10
CA THR A 264 13.93 14.54 27.56
C THR A 264 14.46 15.78 28.32
N LYS A 265 14.34 15.78 29.63
CA LYS A 265 15.04 16.77 30.45
C LYS A 265 16.53 16.59 30.23
N GLU A 266 17.21 17.60 29.74
CA GLU A 266 18.67 17.65 29.78
C GLU A 266 19.12 17.33 31.21
N ALA A 267 19.95 16.31 31.35
CA ALA A 267 20.62 16.08 32.62
C ALA A 267 21.46 17.34 32.93
N PRO A 268 21.35 17.94 34.12
CA PRO A 268 22.15 19.08 34.45
C PRO A 268 23.66 18.69 34.32
N GLN A 269 24.37 19.53 33.58
CA GLN A 269 25.83 19.44 33.44
C GLN A 269 26.55 19.50 34.77
#